data_d0d941c1beead1977dd167611b0353e3
#
_entry.id   d0d941c1beead1977dd167611b0353e3
#
_cell.length_a   1.000
_cell.length_b   1.000
_cell.length_c   1.000
_cell.angle_alpha   90.00
_cell.angle_beta   90.00
_cell.angle_gamma   90.00
#
_symmetry.space_group_name_H-M   'P 1'
#
loop_
_entity.id
_entity.type
_entity.pdbx_description
1 polymer ?
#
loop_
_entity_poly.entity_id
_entity_poly.type
_entity_poly.pdbx_seq_one_letter_code
_entity_poly.pdbx_strand_id
1 'polypeptide(L)'
;MNIQQMMKQAQQMQERLQKQMADLRVEATAGGGMVTVVLDGQKKVQQITIDPEVVSKDDVEMLQDLIVAAVNDAHRKVEEALQKQMSGLMGGMKMPGMF
;
A
#
# COMPACT_ATOMS: atom_id res chain seq x y z
N MET A 1 35.48 5.11 7.50
CA MET A 1 34.64 4.15 6.79
C MET A 1 35.07 4.07 5.34
N ASN A 2 35.32 2.88 4.85
CA ASN A 2 35.65 2.73 3.45
C ASN A 2 34.36 2.63 2.59
N ILE A 3 34.54 2.79 1.29
CA ILE A 3 33.42 2.82 0.35
C ILE A 3 32.68 1.48 0.33
N GLN A 4 33.40 0.36 0.48
CA GLN A 4 32.81 -0.97 0.47
C GLN A 4 31.86 -1.18 1.64
N GLN A 5 32.20 -0.68 2.83
CA GLN A 5 31.33 -0.76 3.99
C GLN A 5 30.09 0.10 3.81
N MET A 6 30.26 1.30 3.24
CA MET A 6 29.12 2.18 2.96
C MET A 6 28.17 1.56 1.96
N MET A 7 28.68 0.94 0.91
CA MET A 7 27.86 0.26 -0.09
C MET A 7 27.11 -0.93 0.50
N LYS A 8 27.79 -1.69 1.36
CA LYS A 8 27.15 -2.84 2.02
C LYS A 8 26.00 -2.39 2.92
N GLN A 9 26.20 -1.32 3.68
CA GLN A 9 25.16 -0.78 4.55
C GLN A 9 23.97 -0.26 3.72
N ALA A 10 24.25 0.40 2.59
CA ALA A 10 23.20 0.88 1.70
C ALA A 10 22.39 -0.28 1.12
N GLN A 11 23.06 -1.36 0.71
CA GLN A 11 22.37 -2.55 0.20
C GLN A 11 21.49 -3.20 1.27
N GLN A 12 22.01 -3.31 2.49
CA GLN A 12 21.23 -3.89 3.60
C GLN A 12 20.00 -3.05 3.92
N MET A 13 20.15 -1.72 3.89
CA MET A 13 19.02 -0.83 4.12
C MET A 13 17.98 -0.97 3.02
N GLN A 14 18.43 -1.04 1.76
CA GLN A 14 17.53 -1.20 0.62
C GLN A 14 16.77 -2.52 0.70
N GLU A 15 17.43 -3.62 1.04
CA GLU A 15 16.80 -4.93 1.21
C GLU A 15 15.77 -4.90 2.34
N ARG A 16 16.08 -4.22 3.44
CA ARG A 16 15.16 -4.08 4.57
C ARG A 16 13.92 -3.30 4.18
N LEU A 17 14.10 -2.20 3.44
CA LEU A 17 12.97 -1.40 2.97
C LEU A 17 12.09 -2.19 2.01
N GLN A 18 12.70 -2.93 1.08
CA GLN A 18 11.93 -3.78 0.16
C GLN A 18 11.12 -4.83 0.89
N LYS A 19 11.72 -5.44 1.92
CA LYS A 19 11.02 -6.44 2.73
C LYS A 19 9.86 -5.81 3.50
N GLN A 20 10.08 -4.64 4.08
CA GLN A 20 9.02 -3.92 4.80
C GLN A 20 7.86 -3.59 3.87
N MET A 21 8.16 -3.16 2.64
CA MET A 21 7.13 -2.88 1.66
C MET A 21 6.38 -4.15 1.24
N ALA A 22 7.11 -5.25 1.02
CA ALA A 22 6.50 -6.51 0.63
C ALA A 22 5.62 -7.09 1.75
N ASP A 23 5.96 -6.84 3.01
CA ASP A 23 5.22 -7.33 4.17
C ASP A 23 4.05 -6.41 4.55
N LEU A 24 4.04 -5.18 4.07
CA LEU A 24 2.96 -4.25 4.35
C LEU A 24 1.64 -4.75 3.77
N ARG A 25 0.57 -4.64 4.54
CA ARG A 25 -0.77 -5.00 4.08
C ARG A 25 -1.70 -3.82 4.32
N VAL A 26 -2.33 -3.38 3.25
CA VAL A 26 -3.27 -2.26 3.27
C VAL A 26 -4.59 -2.77 2.72
N GLU A 27 -5.65 -2.53 3.47
CA GLU A 27 -6.98 -3.01 3.13
C GLU A 27 -7.89 -1.82 2.81
N ALA A 28 -8.69 -1.96 1.76
CA ALA A 28 -9.71 -1.00 1.40
C ALA A 28 -10.98 -1.73 0.99
N THR A 29 -12.12 -1.09 1.24
CA THR A 29 -13.42 -1.66 0.93
C THR A 29 -14.23 -0.70 0.07
N ALA A 30 -15.22 -1.24 -0.64
CA ALA A 30 -16.21 -0.46 -1.37
C ALA A 30 -17.58 -1.07 -1.17
N GLY A 31 -18.62 -0.23 -1.31
CA GLY A 31 -20.01 -0.68 -1.19
C GLY A 31 -20.36 -1.15 0.21
N GLY A 32 -19.83 -0.51 1.26
CA GLY A 32 -20.14 -0.92 2.63
C GLY A 32 -19.52 -2.25 3.02
N GLY A 33 -18.39 -2.62 2.43
CA GLY A 33 -17.71 -3.86 2.72
C GLY A 33 -18.05 -5.01 1.78
N MET A 34 -18.79 -4.73 0.71
CA MET A 34 -19.16 -5.76 -0.27
C MET A 34 -17.97 -6.27 -1.06
N VAL A 35 -16.98 -5.40 -1.29
CA VAL A 35 -15.71 -5.77 -1.94
C VAL A 35 -14.58 -5.26 -1.07
N THR A 36 -13.62 -6.14 -0.78
CA THR A 36 -12.44 -5.81 0.01
C THR A 36 -11.20 -6.16 -0.81
N VAL A 37 -10.24 -5.23 -0.88
CA VAL A 37 -8.99 -5.41 -1.60
C VAL A 37 -7.85 -5.21 -0.63
N VAL A 38 -6.87 -6.12 -0.66
CA VAL A 38 -5.64 -6.03 0.13
C VAL A 38 -4.46 -5.87 -0.82
N LEU A 39 -3.68 -4.83 -0.63
CA LEU A 39 -2.45 -4.57 -1.37
C LEU A 39 -1.24 -4.67 -0.44
N ASP A 40 -0.07 -4.93 -1.02
CA ASP A 40 1.19 -4.75 -0.31
C ASP A 40 1.74 -3.33 -0.54
N GLY A 41 2.91 -3.02 0.02
CA GLY A 41 3.54 -1.72 -0.14
C GLY A 41 4.05 -1.45 -1.55
N GLN A 42 4.16 -2.47 -2.38
CA GLN A 42 4.52 -2.36 -3.78
C GLN A 42 3.30 -2.21 -4.69
N LYS A 43 2.12 -2.05 -4.08
CA LYS A 43 0.83 -1.91 -4.77
C LYS A 43 0.40 -3.17 -5.52
N LYS A 44 0.93 -4.32 -5.14
CA LYS A 44 0.47 -5.59 -5.70
C LYS A 44 -0.78 -6.04 -4.96
N VAL A 45 -1.77 -6.51 -5.72
CA VAL A 45 -2.99 -7.08 -5.16
C VAL A 45 -2.65 -8.43 -4.53
N GLN A 46 -2.87 -8.55 -3.22
CA GLN A 46 -2.64 -9.80 -2.49
C GLN A 46 -3.91 -10.61 -2.36
N GLN A 47 -5.05 -9.92 -2.24
CA GLN A 47 -6.32 -10.59 -2.03
C GLN A 47 -7.47 -9.68 -2.44
N ILE A 48 -8.49 -10.26 -3.05
CA ILE A 48 -9.78 -9.62 -3.29
C ILE A 48 -10.85 -10.53 -2.67
N THR A 49 -11.66 -9.97 -1.80
CA THR A 49 -12.80 -10.68 -1.20
C THR A 49 -14.08 -10.01 -1.68
N ILE A 50 -14.98 -10.82 -2.20
CA ILE A 50 -16.25 -10.35 -2.76
C ILE A 50 -17.38 -11.03 -1.99
N ASP A 51 -18.33 -10.23 -1.48
CA ASP A 51 -19.52 -10.77 -0.86
C ASP A 51 -20.36 -11.45 -1.96
N PRO A 52 -20.73 -12.73 -1.80
CA PRO A 52 -21.50 -13.44 -2.82
C PRO A 52 -22.82 -12.78 -3.15
N GLU A 53 -23.41 -12.02 -2.22
CA GLU A 53 -24.68 -11.36 -2.44
C GLU A 53 -24.63 -10.29 -3.54
N VAL A 54 -23.44 -9.73 -3.81
CA VAL A 54 -23.31 -8.72 -4.87
C VAL A 54 -22.97 -9.33 -6.22
N VAL A 55 -22.76 -10.63 -6.27
CA VAL A 55 -22.45 -11.32 -7.54
C VAL A 55 -23.76 -11.65 -8.21
N SER A 56 -24.12 -10.87 -9.23
CA SER A 56 -25.36 -11.08 -10.01
C SER A 56 -25.02 -10.94 -11.49
N LYS A 57 -25.47 -11.92 -12.27
CA LYS A 57 -25.29 -11.87 -13.72
C LYS A 57 -26.10 -10.75 -14.35
N ASP A 58 -27.10 -10.22 -13.62
CA ASP A 58 -27.96 -9.15 -14.11
C ASP A 58 -27.37 -7.77 -13.82
N ASP A 59 -26.34 -7.69 -12.97
CA ASP A 59 -25.69 -6.42 -12.62
C ASP A 59 -24.18 -6.59 -12.44
N VAL A 60 -23.53 -7.07 -13.48
CA VAL A 60 -22.08 -7.25 -13.50
C VAL A 60 -21.36 -5.90 -13.42
N GLU A 61 -21.95 -4.85 -14.02
CA GLU A 61 -21.38 -3.52 -14.03
C GLU A 61 -21.21 -2.96 -12.61
N MET A 62 -22.20 -3.17 -11.73
CA MET A 62 -22.09 -2.75 -10.34
C MET A 62 -20.88 -3.40 -9.66
N LEU A 63 -20.67 -4.70 -9.86
CA LEU A 63 -19.52 -5.41 -9.29
C LEU A 63 -18.20 -4.86 -9.83
N GLN A 64 -18.14 -4.59 -11.13
CA GLN A 64 -16.96 -4.00 -11.75
C GLN A 64 -16.64 -2.64 -11.12
N ASP A 65 -17.63 -1.80 -10.95
CA ASP A 65 -17.45 -0.47 -10.35
C ASP A 65 -16.98 -0.56 -8.89
N LEU A 66 -17.51 -1.51 -8.13
CA LEU A 66 -17.08 -1.73 -6.75
C LEU A 66 -15.61 -2.18 -6.67
N ILE A 67 -15.20 -3.06 -7.58
CA ILE A 67 -13.81 -3.52 -7.63
C ILE A 67 -12.88 -2.36 -7.97
N VAL A 68 -13.22 -1.55 -8.97
CA VAL A 68 -12.44 -0.38 -9.35
C VAL A 68 -12.31 0.58 -8.18
N ALA A 69 -13.41 0.88 -7.50
CA ALA A 69 -13.40 1.79 -6.35
C ALA A 69 -12.52 1.26 -5.22
N ALA A 70 -12.63 -0.03 -4.91
CA ALA A 70 -11.84 -0.63 -3.83
C ALA A 70 -10.34 -0.65 -4.16
N VAL A 71 -9.97 -0.99 -5.41
CA VAL A 71 -8.57 -1.01 -5.84
C VAL A 71 -7.98 0.39 -5.80
N ASN A 72 -8.69 1.39 -6.31
CA ASN A 72 -8.21 2.76 -6.31
C ASN A 72 -8.05 3.31 -4.90
N ASP A 73 -8.99 3.00 -4.00
CA ASP A 73 -8.89 3.43 -2.62
C ASP A 73 -7.74 2.73 -1.90
N ALA A 74 -7.50 1.45 -2.19
CA ALA A 74 -6.37 0.72 -1.64
C ALA A 74 -5.04 1.32 -2.09
N HIS A 75 -4.92 1.69 -3.38
CA HIS A 75 -3.72 2.37 -3.89
C HIS A 75 -3.45 3.67 -3.15
N ARG A 76 -4.50 4.47 -2.94
CA ARG A 76 -4.39 5.73 -2.21
C ARG A 76 -3.90 5.49 -0.77
N LYS A 77 -4.43 4.47 -0.11
CA LYS A 77 -4.05 4.13 1.26
C LYS A 77 -2.60 3.63 1.35
N VAL A 78 -2.13 2.89 0.34
CA VAL A 78 -0.72 2.48 0.28
C VAL A 78 0.17 3.72 0.18
N GLU A 79 -0.16 4.67 -0.68
CA GLU A 79 0.60 5.91 -0.82
C GLU A 79 0.64 6.68 0.49
N GLU A 80 -0.49 6.80 1.18
CA GLU A 80 -0.55 7.46 2.49
C GLU A 80 0.32 6.75 3.53
N ALA A 81 0.29 5.41 3.55
CA ALA A 81 1.09 4.63 4.48
C ALA A 81 2.59 4.80 4.22
N LEU A 82 2.99 4.83 2.95
CA LEU A 82 4.39 5.05 2.56
C LEU A 82 4.84 6.45 2.93
N GLN A 83 3.99 7.46 2.72
CA GLN A 83 4.29 8.83 3.12
C GLN A 83 4.47 8.96 4.64
N LYS A 84 3.65 8.27 5.41
CA LYS A 84 3.79 8.26 6.87
C LYS A 84 5.10 7.61 7.31
N GLN A 85 5.51 6.53 6.65
CA GLN A 85 6.79 5.90 6.93
C GLN A 85 7.95 6.84 6.62
N MET A 86 7.90 7.52 5.47
CA MET A 86 8.91 8.50 5.12
C MET A 86 8.95 9.67 6.10
N SER A 87 7.78 10.18 6.48
CA SER A 87 7.70 11.25 7.49
C SER A 87 8.28 10.81 8.82
N GLY A 88 8.06 9.56 9.21
CA GLY A 88 8.64 9.00 10.43
C GLY A 88 10.15 8.90 10.37
N LEU A 89 10.70 8.50 9.21
CA LEU A 89 12.14 8.46 8.99
C LEU A 89 12.75 9.84 8.95
N MET A 90 12.05 10.81 8.33
CA MET A 90 12.52 12.20 8.22
C MET A 90 12.15 13.04 9.44
N GLY A 91 11.25 12.54 10.29
CA GLY A 91 10.82 13.23 11.51
C GLY A 91 11.94 13.45 12.51
N GLY A 92 13.00 12.63 12.46
CA GLY A 92 14.19 12.84 13.27
C GLY A 92 15.16 13.86 12.66
N MET A 93 14.91 14.30 11.43
CA MET A 93 15.71 15.30 10.73
C MET A 93 14.86 16.53 10.42
N LYS A 94 14.38 17.19 11.45
CA LYS A 94 13.63 18.43 11.28
C LYS A 94 14.50 19.45 10.58
N MET A 95 14.14 19.81 9.36
CA MET A 95 14.75 20.96 8.68
C MET A 95 13.99 22.20 9.05
N PRO A 96 14.66 23.18 9.69
CA PRO A 96 14.02 24.47 9.96
C PRO A 96 13.63 25.14 8.65
N GLY A 97 12.39 25.55 8.50
CA GLY A 97 11.91 26.26 7.33
C GLY A 97 11.09 25.43 6.36
N MET A 98 10.92 24.13 6.56
CA MET A 98 10.03 23.32 5.74
C MET A 98 8.58 23.32 6.21
N PHE A 99 8.31 24.01 7.29
CA PHE A 99 6.95 24.11 7.84
C PHE A 99 6.62 25.53 8.20
#